data_f9ac33582b41a7c92b3d290881d7928f
#
_entry.id   f9ac33582b41a7c92b3d290881d7928f
#
_cell.length_a   1.000
_cell.length_b   1.000
_cell.length_c   1.000
_cell.angle_alpha   90.00
_cell.angle_beta   90.00
_cell.angle_gamma   90.00
#
_symmetry.space_group_name_H-M   'P 1'
#
loop_
_entity.id
_entity.type
_entity.pdbx_description
1 polymer ?
#
loop_
_entity_poly.entity_id
_entity_poly.type
_entity_poly.pdbx_seq_one_letter_code
_entity_poly.pdbx_strand_id
1 'polypeptide(L)'
;ADYIRMDSKLFGSNIANCCRLQLIVGCLSAFWKALEPGQRMRTAVSDRRVLDALLEKKPHQVVYGLKEPQKATKLQELGMVLERLVRLYSDSGADGYEQVARVFHEHYTVVSKQIVLKPPKDVAATSLQSPHDPDAAYCCKPGQKVKGYKASITETCNPDGLNLITDVQVAPATQGDPGFVVPAIEKTESVVGVVKEVSMDGSYHHPKNQEYAADSQNKKKLHIAGMPGYASRFTYDYTDQGVAVTDTRTGEHRIAAEFKPGRYRVVFDKCYYFTDVRIQSYLLRKQVEEMPDEVRKRRNNVEATIYHISCCLKKSKSRYRGIHGNRLWATSRAVWVNLIRIRNFLASPQPVPVG
;
A
#
# COMPACT_ATOMS: atom_id res chain seq x y z
N ALA A 1 16.07 21.08 8.06
CA ALA A 1 16.07 21.05 6.59
C ALA A 1 14.70 21.46 6.09
N ASP A 2 14.61 22.58 5.39
CA ASP A 2 13.34 23.16 4.93
C ASP A 2 12.67 22.31 3.84
N TYR A 3 13.44 21.42 3.21
CA TYR A 3 13.02 20.63 2.06
C TYR A 3 13.26 19.13 2.31
N ILE A 4 12.24 18.31 2.02
CA ILE A 4 12.32 16.85 2.08
C ILE A 4 11.81 16.21 0.79
N ARG A 5 12.18 14.97 0.56
CA ARG A 5 11.65 14.14 -0.51
C ARG A 5 11.30 12.75 0.00
N MET A 6 10.31 12.14 -0.64
CA MET A 6 9.84 10.83 -0.24
C MET A 6 9.45 9.96 -1.42
N ASP A 7 9.62 8.66 -1.26
CA ASP A 7 9.17 7.66 -2.24
C ASP A 7 8.95 6.30 -1.55
N SER A 8 8.28 5.36 -2.24
CA SER A 8 7.93 4.07 -1.68
C SER A 8 8.33 2.89 -2.55
N LYS A 9 8.54 1.74 -1.92
CA LYS A 9 8.83 0.48 -2.59
C LYS A 9 8.00 -0.67 -2.05
N LEU A 10 7.41 -1.43 -2.96
CA LEU A 10 6.80 -2.72 -2.66
C LEU A 10 7.87 -3.82 -2.53
N PHE A 11 7.71 -4.68 -1.53
CA PHE A 11 8.55 -5.86 -1.36
C PHE A 11 7.77 -7.03 -0.74
N GLY A 12 8.16 -8.25 -1.10
CA GLY A 12 7.53 -9.46 -0.61
C GLY A 12 7.95 -9.82 0.81
N SER A 13 7.04 -10.40 1.58
CA SER A 13 7.34 -11.07 2.84
C SER A 13 8.05 -12.40 2.60
N ASN A 14 8.69 -12.93 3.66
CA ASN A 14 9.28 -14.28 3.67
C ASN A 14 8.24 -15.39 3.78
N ILE A 15 7.30 -15.39 2.86
CA ILE A 15 6.24 -16.40 2.75
C ILE A 15 6.29 -17.12 1.40
N ALA A 16 5.78 -18.35 1.37
CA ALA A 16 5.59 -19.07 0.13
C ALA A 16 4.41 -18.48 -0.68
N ASN A 17 4.49 -18.57 -2.00
CA ASN A 17 3.34 -18.27 -2.85
C ASN A 17 2.38 -19.47 -2.79
N CYS A 18 1.32 -19.34 -2.02
CA CYS A 18 0.30 -20.34 -1.86
C CYS A 18 -0.91 -20.05 -2.77
N CYS A 19 -1.48 -21.09 -3.37
CA CYS A 19 -2.84 -21.01 -3.91
C CYS A 19 -3.87 -21.03 -2.76
N ARG A 20 -5.13 -20.74 -3.07
CA ARG A 20 -6.21 -20.67 -2.08
C ARG A 20 -6.31 -21.95 -1.23
N LEU A 21 -6.29 -23.11 -1.87
CA LEU A 21 -6.37 -24.39 -1.16
C LEU A 21 -5.17 -24.62 -0.24
N GLN A 22 -3.95 -24.29 -0.68
CA GLN A 22 -2.75 -24.36 0.17
C GLN A 22 -2.83 -23.44 1.39
N LEU A 23 -3.37 -22.23 1.22
CA LEU A 23 -3.58 -21.29 2.31
C LEU A 23 -4.54 -21.89 3.36
N ILE A 24 -5.70 -22.37 2.91
CA ILE A 24 -6.73 -22.94 3.80
C ILE A 24 -6.17 -24.16 4.55
N VAL A 25 -5.54 -25.10 3.83
CA VAL A 25 -4.88 -26.26 4.46
C VAL A 25 -3.81 -25.81 5.45
N GLY A 26 -3.02 -24.78 5.11
CA GLY A 26 -1.99 -24.24 5.99
C GLY A 26 -2.56 -23.66 7.30
N CYS A 27 -3.65 -22.90 7.21
CA CYS A 27 -4.32 -22.34 8.39
C CYS A 27 -4.92 -23.44 9.26
N LEU A 28 -5.65 -24.38 8.66
CA LEU A 28 -6.24 -25.51 9.38
C LEU A 28 -5.17 -26.38 10.06
N SER A 29 -4.09 -26.71 9.37
CA SER A 29 -3.00 -27.51 9.93
C SER A 29 -2.29 -26.79 11.07
N ALA A 30 -2.05 -25.49 10.95
CA ALA A 30 -1.42 -24.70 12.00
C ALA A 30 -2.31 -24.62 13.26
N PHE A 31 -3.58 -24.31 13.10
CA PHE A 31 -4.57 -24.28 14.16
C PHE A 31 -4.72 -25.64 14.84
N TRP A 32 -4.95 -26.70 14.05
CA TRP A 32 -5.17 -28.04 14.57
C TRP A 32 -3.96 -28.57 15.35
N LYS A 33 -2.76 -28.22 14.91
CA LYS A 33 -1.51 -28.56 15.60
C LYS A 33 -1.37 -27.83 16.93
N ALA A 34 -1.83 -26.58 17.03
CA ALA A 34 -1.72 -25.76 18.23
C ALA A 34 -2.71 -26.17 19.33
N LEU A 35 -3.84 -26.81 18.97
CA LEU A 35 -4.82 -27.28 19.95
C LEU A 35 -4.29 -28.41 20.81
N GLU A 36 -4.55 -28.31 22.11
CA GLU A 36 -4.31 -29.39 23.07
C GLU A 36 -5.22 -30.60 22.81
N PRO A 37 -4.81 -31.83 23.16
CA PRO A 37 -5.61 -33.04 22.95
C PRO A 37 -7.04 -32.94 23.48
N GLY A 38 -7.23 -32.39 24.67
CA GLY A 38 -8.56 -32.17 25.28
C GLY A 38 -9.43 -31.20 24.47
N GLN A 39 -8.82 -30.16 23.89
CA GLN A 39 -9.54 -29.22 23.02
C GLN A 39 -9.98 -29.91 21.73
N ARG A 40 -9.10 -30.70 21.09
CA ARG A 40 -9.44 -31.44 19.87
C ARG A 40 -10.62 -32.40 20.05
N MET A 41 -10.80 -32.96 21.25
CA MET A 41 -11.92 -33.86 21.53
C MET A 41 -13.30 -33.19 21.44
N ARG A 42 -13.37 -31.86 21.53
CA ARG A 42 -14.61 -31.08 21.30
C ARG A 42 -15.09 -31.12 19.85
N THR A 43 -14.17 -31.34 18.91
CA THR A 43 -14.48 -31.38 17.48
C THR A 43 -15.13 -32.73 17.11
N ALA A 44 -16.10 -32.70 16.20
CA ALA A 44 -16.75 -33.91 15.70
C ALA A 44 -15.76 -34.93 15.13
N VAL A 45 -16.03 -36.22 15.31
CA VAL A 45 -15.12 -37.31 14.87
C VAL A 45 -14.81 -37.24 13.36
N SER A 46 -15.82 -36.91 12.54
CA SER A 46 -15.65 -36.76 11.09
C SER A 46 -14.62 -35.67 10.76
N ASP A 47 -14.72 -34.51 11.44
CA ASP A 47 -13.81 -33.38 11.20
C ASP A 47 -12.41 -33.65 11.73
N ARG A 48 -12.31 -34.32 12.90
CA ARG A 48 -11.01 -34.76 13.42
C ARG A 48 -10.26 -35.62 12.42
N ARG A 49 -10.92 -36.59 11.79
CA ARG A 49 -10.31 -37.44 10.74
C ARG A 49 -9.77 -36.61 9.58
N VAL A 50 -10.54 -35.63 9.11
CA VAL A 50 -10.09 -34.69 8.04
C VAL A 50 -8.88 -33.89 8.50
N LEU A 51 -8.92 -33.31 9.71
CA LEU A 51 -7.86 -32.47 10.23
C LEU A 51 -6.57 -33.25 10.54
N ASP A 52 -6.69 -34.45 11.11
CA ASP A 52 -5.54 -35.33 11.36
C ASP A 52 -4.85 -35.70 10.05
N ALA A 53 -5.60 -36.05 9.02
CA ALA A 53 -5.05 -36.34 7.68
C ALA A 53 -4.32 -35.15 7.06
N LEU A 54 -4.69 -33.89 7.40
CA LEU A 54 -3.94 -32.72 6.95
C LEU A 54 -2.58 -32.57 7.65
N LEU A 55 -2.38 -33.15 8.83
CA LEU A 55 -1.09 -33.13 9.53
C LEU A 55 -0.08 -34.12 8.95
N GLU A 56 -0.51 -35.17 8.26
CA GLU A 56 0.35 -36.20 7.67
C GLU A 56 1.20 -35.64 6.50
N LYS A 57 0.74 -34.55 5.87
CA LYS A 57 1.36 -33.97 4.66
C LYS A 57 1.53 -32.47 4.79
N LYS A 58 2.60 -31.95 4.17
CA LYS A 58 2.77 -30.50 4.04
C LYS A 58 1.67 -29.91 3.13
N PRO A 59 1.21 -28.66 3.33
CA PRO A 59 0.13 -28.06 2.54
C PRO A 59 0.30 -28.15 1.03
N HIS A 60 1.52 -28.01 0.51
CA HIS A 60 1.78 -28.15 -0.92
C HIS A 60 1.64 -29.61 -1.42
N GLN A 61 1.91 -30.60 -0.58
CA GLN A 61 1.76 -32.02 -0.92
C GLN A 61 0.29 -32.44 -0.94
N VAL A 62 -0.57 -31.83 -0.10
CA VAL A 62 -2.03 -32.06 -0.14
C VAL A 62 -2.63 -31.61 -1.47
N VAL A 63 -2.08 -30.56 -2.07
CA VAL A 63 -2.60 -29.97 -3.31
C VAL A 63 -1.93 -30.54 -4.57
N TYR A 64 -0.72 -31.09 -4.40
CA TYR A 64 0.04 -31.68 -5.51
C TYR A 64 -0.71 -32.86 -6.14
N GLY A 65 -0.84 -32.84 -7.46
CA GLY A 65 -1.52 -33.87 -8.22
C GLY A 65 -3.06 -33.76 -8.27
N LEU A 66 -3.70 -32.85 -7.49
CA LEU A 66 -5.14 -32.63 -7.61
C LEU A 66 -5.49 -31.86 -8.89
N LYS A 67 -6.44 -32.42 -9.66
CA LYS A 67 -7.07 -31.75 -10.80
C LYS A 67 -8.08 -30.68 -10.32
N GLU A 68 -8.44 -29.72 -11.16
CA GLU A 68 -9.35 -28.62 -10.77
C GLU A 68 -10.69 -29.06 -10.15
N PRO A 69 -11.41 -30.08 -10.66
CA PRO A 69 -12.63 -30.56 -9.99
C PRO A 69 -12.37 -31.08 -8.57
N GLN A 70 -11.27 -31.80 -8.37
CA GLN A 70 -10.88 -32.31 -7.05
C GLN A 70 -10.51 -31.18 -6.08
N LYS A 71 -9.86 -30.12 -6.56
CA LYS A 71 -9.57 -28.92 -5.75
C LYS A 71 -10.85 -28.21 -5.33
N ALA A 72 -11.81 -28.09 -6.25
CA ALA A 72 -13.11 -27.48 -5.94
C ALA A 72 -13.88 -28.28 -4.88
N THR A 73 -13.94 -29.61 -5.02
CA THR A 73 -14.56 -30.50 -4.00
C THR A 73 -13.85 -30.37 -2.66
N LYS A 74 -12.52 -30.35 -2.64
CA LYS A 74 -11.74 -30.23 -1.40
C LYS A 74 -11.93 -28.85 -0.76
N LEU A 75 -12.00 -27.78 -1.54
CA LEU A 75 -12.32 -26.43 -1.02
C LEU A 75 -13.71 -26.40 -0.36
N GLN A 76 -14.70 -27.05 -0.98
CA GLN A 76 -16.04 -27.12 -0.40
C GLN A 76 -16.07 -27.92 0.92
N GLU A 77 -15.41 -29.08 0.95
CA GLU A 77 -15.28 -29.89 2.16
C GLU A 77 -14.62 -29.10 3.30
N LEU A 78 -13.48 -28.47 3.03
CA LEU A 78 -12.74 -27.69 4.02
C LEU A 78 -13.50 -26.42 4.46
N GLY A 79 -14.34 -25.85 3.60
CA GLY A 79 -15.23 -24.73 3.96
C GLY A 79 -16.25 -25.13 5.03
N MET A 80 -16.81 -26.33 4.94
CA MET A 80 -17.73 -26.86 5.97
C MET A 80 -17.01 -27.14 7.30
N VAL A 81 -15.79 -27.66 7.24
CA VAL A 81 -14.96 -27.87 8.44
C VAL A 81 -14.63 -26.52 9.10
N LEU A 82 -14.18 -25.54 8.30
CA LEU A 82 -13.87 -24.17 8.77
C LEU A 82 -15.05 -23.55 9.50
N GLU A 83 -16.26 -23.60 8.93
CA GLU A 83 -17.47 -23.03 9.56
C GLU A 83 -17.70 -23.63 10.96
N ARG A 84 -17.65 -24.96 11.06
CA ARG A 84 -17.84 -25.64 12.34
C ARG A 84 -16.77 -25.30 13.37
N LEU A 85 -15.51 -25.19 12.95
CA LEU A 85 -14.40 -24.79 13.82
C LEU A 85 -14.54 -23.33 14.28
N VAL A 86 -14.88 -22.43 13.36
CA VAL A 86 -15.08 -21.00 13.70
C VAL A 86 -16.18 -20.87 14.77
N ARG A 87 -17.28 -21.58 14.61
CA ARG A 87 -18.37 -21.56 15.59
C ARG A 87 -18.00 -22.24 16.92
N LEU A 88 -17.27 -23.36 16.87
CA LEU A 88 -16.95 -24.16 18.05
C LEU A 88 -15.89 -23.49 18.95
N TYR A 89 -14.96 -22.76 18.34
CA TYR A 89 -13.79 -22.20 19.02
C TYR A 89 -13.82 -20.67 19.16
N SER A 90 -14.96 -20.01 18.90
CA SER A 90 -15.10 -18.55 18.97
C SER A 90 -14.58 -17.93 20.26
N ASP A 91 -14.82 -18.58 21.39
CA ASP A 91 -14.49 -18.07 22.73
C ASP A 91 -13.29 -18.81 23.37
N SER A 92 -12.54 -19.57 22.58
CA SER A 92 -11.53 -20.49 23.13
C SER A 92 -10.18 -19.82 23.43
N GLY A 93 -9.88 -18.65 22.84
CA GLY A 93 -8.55 -18.05 22.89
C GLY A 93 -7.45 -18.91 22.26
N ALA A 94 -7.82 -19.94 21.47
CA ALA A 94 -6.87 -20.91 20.92
C ALA A 94 -5.97 -20.27 19.87
N ASP A 95 -4.68 -20.60 19.94
CA ASP A 95 -3.67 -20.13 18.97
C ASP A 95 -4.04 -20.51 17.54
N GLY A 96 -3.98 -19.54 16.63
CA GLY A 96 -4.33 -19.71 15.22
C GLY A 96 -5.82 -19.63 14.92
N TYR A 97 -6.70 -19.42 15.92
CA TYR A 97 -8.14 -19.25 15.68
C TYR A 97 -8.43 -18.05 14.76
N GLU A 98 -7.77 -16.91 15.00
CA GLU A 98 -7.95 -15.71 14.15
C GLU A 98 -7.68 -15.98 12.67
N GLN A 99 -6.63 -16.75 12.34
CA GLN A 99 -6.31 -17.08 10.97
C GLN A 99 -7.36 -18.00 10.35
N VAL A 100 -7.90 -18.94 11.11
CA VAL A 100 -8.99 -19.83 10.68
C VAL A 100 -10.26 -19.03 10.43
N ALA A 101 -10.63 -18.15 11.36
CA ALA A 101 -11.78 -17.27 11.22
C ALA A 101 -11.63 -16.31 10.03
N ARG A 102 -10.48 -15.67 9.87
CA ARG A 102 -10.18 -14.79 8.72
C ARG A 102 -10.32 -15.55 7.41
N VAL A 103 -9.67 -16.70 7.27
CA VAL A 103 -9.74 -17.51 6.04
C VAL A 103 -11.19 -17.88 5.72
N PHE A 104 -12.00 -18.26 6.72
CA PHE A 104 -13.41 -18.54 6.49
C PHE A 104 -14.15 -17.31 5.98
N HIS A 105 -14.15 -16.22 6.71
CA HIS A 105 -14.89 -14.99 6.36
C HIS A 105 -14.40 -14.32 5.08
N GLU A 106 -13.10 -14.41 4.79
CA GLU A 106 -12.51 -13.83 3.59
C GLU A 106 -12.79 -14.65 2.32
N HIS A 107 -12.87 -15.97 2.43
CA HIS A 107 -12.97 -16.86 1.26
C HIS A 107 -14.33 -17.53 1.06
N TYR A 108 -15.19 -17.54 2.09
CA TYR A 108 -16.52 -18.16 2.03
C TYR A 108 -17.61 -17.17 2.41
N THR A 109 -18.81 -17.49 2.01
CA THR A 109 -20.06 -16.84 2.44
C THR A 109 -21.11 -17.90 2.75
N VAL A 110 -22.06 -17.57 3.61
CA VAL A 110 -23.19 -18.44 3.93
C VAL A 110 -24.43 -17.91 3.22
N VAL A 111 -24.98 -18.69 2.30
CA VAL A 111 -26.19 -18.37 1.54
C VAL A 111 -27.21 -19.48 1.80
N SER A 112 -28.39 -19.13 2.30
CA SER A 112 -29.44 -20.11 2.60
C SER A 112 -28.96 -21.33 3.41
N LYS A 113 -28.12 -21.09 4.43
CA LYS A 113 -27.47 -22.11 5.27
C LYS A 113 -26.43 -23.00 4.52
N GLN A 114 -26.12 -22.68 3.29
CA GLN A 114 -25.06 -23.36 2.52
C GLN A 114 -23.78 -22.51 2.52
N ILE A 115 -22.65 -23.18 2.67
CA ILE A 115 -21.33 -22.54 2.61
C ILE A 115 -20.92 -22.51 1.15
N VAL A 116 -20.69 -21.31 0.64
CA VAL A 116 -20.32 -21.06 -0.77
C VAL A 116 -18.96 -20.41 -0.84
N LEU A 117 -18.06 -20.95 -1.68
CA LEU A 117 -16.75 -20.36 -1.94
C LEU A 117 -16.91 -19.06 -2.75
N LYS A 118 -16.36 -17.95 -2.26
CA LYS A 118 -16.36 -16.68 -2.98
C LYS A 118 -15.55 -16.78 -4.28
N PRO A 119 -16.02 -16.20 -5.39
CA PRO A 119 -15.23 -16.09 -6.61
C PRO A 119 -13.94 -15.28 -6.35
N PRO A 120 -12.85 -15.51 -7.11
CA PRO A 120 -11.57 -14.83 -6.87
C PRO A 120 -11.64 -13.31 -6.87
N LYS A 121 -12.52 -12.72 -7.65
CA LYS A 121 -12.72 -11.27 -7.76
C LYS A 121 -13.30 -10.62 -6.49
N ASP A 122 -14.00 -11.42 -5.67
CA ASP A 122 -14.67 -10.96 -4.46
C ASP A 122 -13.79 -11.15 -3.20
N VAL A 123 -12.58 -11.68 -3.36
CA VAL A 123 -11.60 -11.80 -2.28
C VAL A 123 -10.76 -10.52 -2.24
N ALA A 124 -10.81 -9.82 -1.10
CA ALA A 124 -10.11 -8.56 -0.92
C ALA A 124 -8.58 -8.73 -1.00
N ALA A 125 -7.88 -7.72 -1.49
CA ALA A 125 -6.42 -7.68 -1.53
C ALA A 125 -5.77 -7.70 -0.13
N THR A 126 -6.52 -7.29 0.89
CA THR A 126 -6.14 -7.34 2.31
C THR A 126 -6.33 -8.71 2.94
N SER A 127 -6.90 -9.69 2.20
CA SER A 127 -7.10 -11.05 2.70
C SER A 127 -5.80 -11.71 3.13
N LEU A 128 -5.90 -12.66 4.04
CA LEU A 128 -4.77 -13.43 4.55
C LEU A 128 -3.97 -14.07 3.41
N GLN A 129 -2.66 -13.83 3.36
CA GLN A 129 -1.77 -14.38 2.34
C GLN A 129 -0.98 -15.59 2.83
N SER A 130 -0.82 -15.74 4.15
CA SER A 130 -0.11 -16.84 4.79
C SER A 130 -0.51 -16.93 6.27
N PRO A 131 -0.67 -18.14 6.85
CA PRO A 131 -0.87 -18.27 8.30
C PRO A 131 0.35 -17.82 9.12
N HIS A 132 1.53 -17.73 8.48
CA HIS A 132 2.79 -17.37 9.12
C HIS A 132 3.13 -15.87 9.03
N ASP A 133 2.31 -15.09 8.35
CA ASP A 133 2.45 -13.64 8.22
C ASP A 133 1.07 -13.02 7.96
N PRO A 134 0.29 -12.79 9.02
CA PRO A 134 -1.08 -12.29 8.91
C PRO A 134 -1.16 -10.83 8.46
N ASP A 135 -0.07 -10.08 8.56
CA ASP A 135 -0.02 -8.67 8.18
C ASP A 135 0.26 -8.47 6.69
N ALA A 136 0.83 -9.48 6.02
CA ALA A 136 1.17 -9.39 4.60
C ALA A 136 -0.10 -9.28 3.73
N ALA A 137 -0.14 -8.28 2.86
CA ALA A 137 -1.25 -8.06 1.93
C ALA A 137 -0.84 -8.29 0.48
N TYR A 138 -1.81 -8.50 -0.41
CA TYR A 138 -1.58 -8.68 -1.84
C TYR A 138 -1.69 -7.35 -2.58
N CYS A 139 -0.68 -7.03 -3.37
CA CYS A 139 -0.69 -5.90 -4.29
C CYS A 139 -0.29 -6.35 -5.69
N CYS A 140 -1.03 -5.87 -6.69
CA CYS A 140 -0.74 -6.10 -8.10
C CYS A 140 -0.54 -4.74 -8.78
N LYS A 141 0.66 -4.51 -9.30
CA LYS A 141 0.98 -3.41 -10.22
C LYS A 141 1.36 -4.02 -11.58
N PRO A 142 1.32 -3.28 -12.69
CA PRO A 142 1.78 -3.79 -13.98
C PRO A 142 3.17 -4.42 -13.87
N GLY A 143 3.30 -5.67 -14.29
CA GLY A 143 4.56 -6.44 -14.22
C GLY A 143 4.96 -6.94 -12.83
N GLN A 144 4.27 -6.60 -11.75
CA GLN A 144 4.68 -6.99 -10.39
C GLN A 144 3.50 -7.43 -9.51
N LYS A 145 3.56 -8.67 -9.01
CA LYS A 145 2.64 -9.21 -8.00
C LYS A 145 3.39 -9.42 -6.69
N VAL A 146 2.95 -8.78 -5.62
CA VAL A 146 3.61 -8.82 -4.32
C VAL A 146 2.64 -9.31 -3.25
N LYS A 147 3.09 -10.23 -2.41
CA LYS A 147 2.47 -10.61 -1.14
C LYS A 147 3.42 -10.15 -0.04
N GLY A 148 3.10 -9.06 0.64
CA GLY A 148 4.02 -8.46 1.60
C GLY A 148 3.68 -7.05 2.00
N TYR A 149 4.64 -6.14 1.81
CA TYR A 149 4.66 -4.82 2.41
C TYR A 149 5.06 -3.72 1.43
N LYS A 150 4.82 -2.50 1.85
CA LYS A 150 5.33 -1.28 1.24
C LYS A 150 6.16 -0.53 2.28
N ALA A 151 7.36 -0.11 1.92
CA ALA A 151 8.17 0.82 2.70
C ALA A 151 8.15 2.19 2.04
N SER A 152 7.84 3.23 2.81
CA SER A 152 8.00 4.63 2.42
C SER A 152 9.22 5.20 3.13
N ILE A 153 10.07 5.89 2.39
CA ILE A 153 11.33 6.47 2.85
C ILE A 153 11.25 7.97 2.65
N THR A 154 11.57 8.70 3.70
CA THR A 154 11.66 10.17 3.67
C THR A 154 13.06 10.61 4.04
N GLU A 155 13.61 11.55 3.28
CA GLU A 155 14.94 12.10 3.52
C GLU A 155 14.98 13.61 3.31
N THR A 156 15.93 14.29 3.94
CA THR A 156 16.19 15.71 3.70
C THR A 156 16.68 15.93 2.26
N CYS A 157 16.46 17.12 1.74
CA CYS A 157 16.87 17.50 0.39
C CYS A 157 17.62 18.84 0.43
N ASN A 158 18.88 18.80 0.84
CA ASN A 158 19.78 19.94 0.81
C ASN A 158 20.60 19.87 -0.48
N PRO A 159 20.60 20.88 -1.34
CA PRO A 159 21.32 20.85 -2.62
C PRO A 159 22.82 20.61 -2.44
N ASP A 160 23.45 21.34 -1.54
CA ASP A 160 24.91 21.35 -1.33
C ASP A 160 25.32 20.74 0.03
N GLY A 161 24.44 19.98 0.63
CA GLY A 161 24.65 19.48 2.00
C GLY A 161 24.39 18.00 2.18
N LEU A 162 24.62 17.55 3.41
CA LEU A 162 24.34 16.20 3.83
C LEU A 162 22.82 15.93 3.82
N ASN A 163 22.42 14.92 3.09
CA ASN A 163 21.03 14.41 3.06
C ASN A 163 20.90 13.14 3.86
N LEU A 164 20.00 13.13 4.84
CA LEU A 164 19.78 12.02 5.76
C LEU A 164 18.33 11.54 5.68
N ILE A 165 18.15 10.24 5.82
CA ILE A 165 16.84 9.61 5.98
C ILE A 165 16.31 9.99 7.36
N THR A 166 15.13 10.59 7.40
CA THR A 166 14.50 11.10 8.62
C THR A 166 13.31 10.25 9.05
N ASP A 167 12.66 9.54 8.11
CA ASP A 167 11.56 8.65 8.42
C ASP A 167 11.55 7.40 7.54
N VAL A 168 11.13 6.28 8.15
CA VAL A 168 10.92 4.98 7.50
C VAL A 168 9.61 4.40 8.00
N GLN A 169 8.63 4.31 7.12
CA GLN A 169 7.35 3.67 7.41
C GLN A 169 7.22 2.36 6.66
N VAL A 170 6.72 1.33 7.33
CA VAL A 170 6.39 0.04 6.70
C VAL A 170 4.94 -0.28 7.01
N ALA A 171 4.18 -0.58 5.96
CA ALA A 171 2.77 -0.93 6.03
C ALA A 171 2.46 -2.13 5.12
N PRO A 172 1.30 -2.80 5.25
CA PRO A 172 0.85 -3.82 4.31
C PRO A 172 0.89 -3.31 2.86
N ALA A 173 1.16 -4.19 1.89
CA ALA A 173 1.34 -3.82 0.49
C ALA A 173 0.13 -3.07 -0.13
N THR A 174 -1.04 -3.17 0.47
CA THR A 174 -2.27 -2.46 0.07
C THR A 174 -2.34 -1.01 0.56
N GLN A 175 -1.42 -0.57 1.44
CA GLN A 175 -1.40 0.81 1.90
C GLN A 175 -1.20 1.77 0.73
N GLY A 176 -2.11 2.75 0.59
CA GLY A 176 -1.97 3.83 -0.39
C GLY A 176 -0.82 4.79 -0.01
N ASP A 177 -0.07 5.24 -1.00
CA ASP A 177 1.04 6.16 -0.79
C ASP A 177 0.63 7.47 -0.08
N PRO A 178 -0.58 8.04 -0.31
CA PRO A 178 -1.02 9.24 0.41
C PRO A 178 -1.03 9.13 1.93
N GLY A 179 -1.26 7.92 2.47
CA GLY A 179 -1.30 7.69 3.91
C GLY A 179 0.04 7.84 4.62
N PHE A 180 1.15 7.89 3.88
CA PHE A 180 2.49 8.08 4.45
C PHE A 180 2.88 9.56 4.61
N VAL A 181 2.21 10.50 3.92
CA VAL A 181 2.67 11.90 3.78
C VAL A 181 2.68 12.62 5.12
N VAL A 182 1.53 12.75 5.75
CA VAL A 182 1.41 13.52 7.01
C VAL A 182 2.29 12.93 8.12
N PRO A 183 2.24 11.60 8.42
CA PRO A 183 3.12 11.01 9.42
C PRO A 183 4.61 11.20 9.13
N ALA A 184 5.02 11.20 7.85
CA ALA A 184 6.42 11.42 7.47
C ALA A 184 6.86 12.87 7.74
N ILE A 185 6.01 13.84 7.44
CA ILE A 185 6.27 15.25 7.72
C ILE A 185 6.42 15.47 9.23
N GLU A 186 5.44 15.06 10.01
CA GLU A 186 5.43 15.20 11.47
C GLU A 186 6.65 14.53 12.12
N LYS A 187 6.97 13.30 11.68
CA LYS A 187 8.15 12.59 12.18
C LYS A 187 9.44 13.31 11.81
N THR A 188 9.55 13.80 10.58
CA THR A 188 10.73 14.55 10.14
C THR A 188 10.88 15.85 10.94
N GLU A 189 9.81 16.61 11.13
CA GLU A 189 9.82 17.87 11.92
C GLU A 189 10.25 17.63 13.37
N SER A 190 9.91 16.48 13.94
CA SER A 190 10.37 16.12 15.30
C SER A 190 11.88 15.91 15.41
N VAL A 191 12.59 15.73 14.28
CA VAL A 191 14.03 15.44 14.24
C VAL A 191 14.83 16.62 13.69
N VAL A 192 14.36 17.27 12.62
CA VAL A 192 15.16 18.28 11.90
C VAL A 192 14.56 19.69 11.94
N GLY A 193 13.42 19.88 12.61
CA GLY A 193 12.69 21.14 12.66
C GLY A 193 11.76 21.32 11.46
N VAL A 194 11.27 22.54 11.25
CA VAL A 194 10.18 22.87 10.32
C VAL A 194 10.50 22.44 8.88
N VAL A 195 9.58 21.69 8.28
CA VAL A 195 9.56 21.34 6.86
C VAL A 195 8.65 22.30 6.12
N LYS A 196 9.15 22.94 5.05
CA LYS A 196 8.39 23.87 4.21
C LYS A 196 7.96 23.24 2.88
N GLU A 197 8.79 22.38 2.32
CA GLU A 197 8.57 21.80 1.00
C GLU A 197 8.79 20.29 0.99
N VAL A 198 7.94 19.58 0.25
CA VAL A 198 7.98 18.10 0.13
C VAL A 198 7.91 17.70 -1.34
N SER A 199 8.89 16.95 -1.84
CA SER A 199 8.85 16.33 -3.16
C SER A 199 8.42 14.88 -3.10
N MET A 200 7.46 14.49 -3.95
CA MET A 200 6.90 13.14 -3.99
C MET A 200 6.40 12.74 -5.39
N ASP A 201 6.12 11.46 -5.58
CA ASP A 201 5.49 10.95 -6.81
C ASP A 201 4.00 11.28 -6.87
N GLY A 202 3.41 11.25 -8.07
CA GLY A 202 1.98 11.46 -8.29
C GLY A 202 1.06 10.50 -7.52
N SER A 203 1.54 9.31 -7.18
CA SER A 203 0.81 8.34 -6.35
C SER A 203 0.53 8.81 -4.93
N TYR A 204 1.26 9.81 -4.42
CA TYR A 204 1.06 10.40 -3.11
C TYR A 204 -0.01 11.50 -3.08
N HIS A 205 -0.49 11.92 -4.26
CA HIS A 205 -1.53 12.95 -4.33
C HIS A 205 -2.83 12.48 -3.68
N HIS A 206 -3.36 13.31 -2.78
CA HIS A 206 -4.68 13.16 -2.20
C HIS A 206 -5.19 14.52 -1.70
N PRO A 207 -6.48 14.87 -1.88
CA PRO A 207 -7.03 16.15 -1.42
C PRO A 207 -6.74 16.46 0.04
N LYS A 208 -6.88 15.50 0.94
CA LYS A 208 -6.57 15.67 2.37
C LYS A 208 -5.12 16.09 2.65
N ASN A 209 -4.16 15.62 1.86
CA ASN A 209 -2.77 16.03 2.00
C ASN A 209 -2.57 17.47 1.53
N GLN A 210 -3.30 17.91 0.50
CA GLN A 210 -3.30 19.31 0.05
C GLN A 210 -3.95 20.22 1.08
N GLU A 211 -5.07 19.81 1.66
CA GLU A 211 -5.74 20.53 2.76
C GLU A 211 -4.79 20.69 3.96
N TYR A 212 -4.15 19.59 4.40
CA TYR A 212 -3.15 19.63 5.48
C TYR A 212 -2.00 20.60 5.17
N ALA A 213 -1.49 20.56 3.94
CA ALA A 213 -0.37 21.41 3.55
C ALA A 213 -0.76 22.90 3.43
N ALA A 214 -1.99 23.20 2.99
CA ALA A 214 -2.52 24.55 2.83
C ALA A 214 -2.98 25.20 4.14
N ASP A 215 -3.15 24.40 5.21
CA ASP A 215 -3.56 24.90 6.51
C ASP A 215 -2.63 26.01 6.98
N SER A 216 -3.22 27.07 7.58
CA SER A 216 -2.50 28.27 8.02
C SER A 216 -1.38 27.99 9.02
N GLN A 217 -1.50 26.93 9.80
CA GLN A 217 -0.49 26.48 10.75
C GLN A 217 0.63 25.71 10.08
N ASN A 218 0.34 24.96 9.01
CA ASN A 218 1.30 24.11 8.32
C ASN A 218 2.07 24.85 7.21
N LYS A 219 1.37 25.56 6.32
CA LYS A 219 1.93 26.36 5.20
C LYS A 219 3.02 25.64 4.41
N LYS A 220 2.75 24.38 4.00
CA LYS A 220 3.71 23.54 3.30
C LYS A 220 3.42 23.52 1.80
N LYS A 221 4.46 23.40 0.99
CA LYS A 221 4.33 23.24 -0.45
C LYS A 221 4.62 21.79 -0.86
N LEU A 222 3.63 21.14 -1.47
CA LEU A 222 3.76 19.76 -1.97
C LEU A 222 4.11 19.79 -3.46
N HIS A 223 5.28 19.28 -3.82
CA HIS A 223 5.75 19.13 -5.20
C HIS A 223 5.53 17.70 -5.66
N ILE A 224 4.59 17.54 -6.60
CA ILE A 224 4.25 16.24 -7.16
C ILE A 224 4.95 16.10 -8.51
N ALA A 225 5.87 15.14 -8.65
CA ALA A 225 6.74 15.00 -9.81
C ALA A 225 6.06 14.49 -11.10
N GLY A 226 4.79 14.10 -11.02
CA GLY A 226 4.00 13.68 -12.16
C GLY A 226 2.61 13.24 -11.74
N MET A 227 1.64 13.38 -12.62
CA MET A 227 0.28 12.88 -12.36
C MET A 227 -0.11 11.86 -13.43
N PRO A 228 -0.55 10.66 -13.05
CA PRO A 228 -1.06 9.69 -14.01
C PRO A 228 -2.38 10.17 -14.62
N GLY A 229 -2.66 9.78 -15.85
CA GLY A 229 -3.92 10.02 -16.53
C GLY A 229 -3.76 10.61 -17.92
N TYR A 230 -4.88 10.66 -18.65
CA TYR A 230 -4.94 11.20 -20.01
C TYR A 230 -5.13 12.72 -20.00
N ALA A 231 -4.64 13.37 -21.04
CA ALA A 231 -4.94 14.78 -21.29
C ALA A 231 -6.47 15.01 -21.32
N SER A 232 -6.94 16.03 -20.63
CA SER A 232 -8.35 16.37 -20.62
C SER A 232 -8.75 17.02 -21.95
N ARG A 233 -9.93 16.67 -22.50
CA ARG A 233 -10.53 17.42 -23.59
C ARG A 233 -10.81 18.87 -23.22
N PHE A 234 -11.04 19.14 -21.92
CA PHE A 234 -11.38 20.47 -21.42
C PHE A 234 -10.26 20.98 -20.53
N THR A 235 -9.92 22.27 -20.71
CA THR A 235 -9.10 23.02 -19.78
C THR A 235 -10.00 23.89 -18.90
N TYR A 236 -9.52 24.21 -17.70
CA TYR A 236 -10.25 24.95 -16.70
C TYR A 236 -9.39 26.05 -16.12
N ASP A 237 -9.99 27.23 -15.92
CA ASP A 237 -9.36 28.33 -15.19
C ASP A 237 -10.42 29.02 -14.31
N TYR A 238 -10.03 29.47 -13.11
CA TYR A 238 -10.89 30.29 -12.28
C TYR A 238 -10.76 31.76 -12.73
N THR A 239 -11.89 32.40 -12.94
CA THR A 239 -11.99 33.82 -13.30
C THR A 239 -12.95 34.53 -12.35
N ASP A 240 -12.96 35.84 -12.37
CA ASP A 240 -13.90 36.67 -11.56
C ASP A 240 -15.38 36.38 -11.91
N GLN A 241 -15.65 35.81 -13.10
CA GLN A 241 -16.99 35.45 -13.57
C GLN A 241 -17.38 33.99 -13.28
N GLY A 242 -16.46 33.19 -12.68
CA GLY A 242 -16.67 31.79 -12.41
C GLY A 242 -15.64 30.89 -13.09
N VAL A 243 -16.00 29.62 -13.32
CA VAL A 243 -15.09 28.66 -13.96
C VAL A 243 -15.17 28.77 -15.49
N ALA A 244 -14.08 29.23 -16.07
CA ALA A 244 -13.87 29.23 -17.52
C ALA A 244 -13.50 27.84 -18.03
N VAL A 245 -14.17 27.36 -19.07
CA VAL A 245 -13.94 26.05 -19.68
C VAL A 245 -13.65 26.23 -21.15
N THR A 246 -12.52 25.70 -21.64
CA THR A 246 -12.17 25.69 -23.06
C THR A 246 -12.16 24.26 -23.58
N ASP A 247 -12.86 24.01 -24.68
CA ASP A 247 -12.78 22.74 -25.40
C ASP A 247 -11.52 22.73 -26.27
N THR A 248 -10.55 21.87 -25.96
CA THR A 248 -9.26 21.80 -26.69
C THR A 248 -9.39 21.32 -28.13
N ARG A 249 -10.53 20.74 -28.53
CA ARG A 249 -10.79 20.27 -29.90
C ARG A 249 -11.25 21.39 -30.82
N THR A 250 -12.07 22.32 -30.28
CA THR A 250 -12.67 23.38 -31.06
C THR A 250 -12.05 24.75 -30.79
N GLY A 251 -11.33 24.91 -29.68
CA GLY A 251 -10.86 26.18 -29.17
C GLY A 251 -11.96 27.05 -28.54
N GLU A 252 -13.19 26.55 -28.48
CA GLU A 252 -14.34 27.29 -27.96
C GLU A 252 -14.21 27.49 -26.45
N HIS A 253 -14.49 28.70 -25.99
CA HIS A 253 -14.39 29.12 -24.60
C HIS A 253 -15.75 29.53 -24.04
N ARG A 254 -16.12 29.06 -22.85
CA ARG A 254 -17.38 29.41 -22.16
C ARG A 254 -17.22 29.44 -20.64
N ILE A 255 -18.04 30.23 -19.98
CA ILE A 255 -18.13 30.22 -18.50
C ILE A 255 -19.13 29.15 -18.08
N ALA A 256 -18.74 28.28 -17.17
CA ALA A 256 -19.62 27.24 -16.64
C ALA A 256 -20.51 27.82 -15.54
N ALA A 257 -21.80 27.51 -15.60
CA ALA A 257 -22.75 27.87 -14.56
C ALA A 257 -22.67 26.85 -13.40
N GLU A 258 -22.50 27.32 -12.18
CA GLU A 258 -22.66 26.50 -11.00
C GLU A 258 -24.15 26.24 -10.76
N PHE A 259 -24.57 24.96 -10.76
CA PHE A 259 -25.99 24.57 -10.58
C PHE A 259 -26.25 23.89 -9.23
N LYS A 260 -25.18 23.45 -8.54
CA LYS A 260 -25.14 22.96 -7.15
C LYS A 260 -23.75 23.26 -6.60
N PRO A 261 -23.58 23.41 -5.28
CA PRO A 261 -22.26 23.65 -4.67
C PRO A 261 -21.20 22.67 -5.17
N GLY A 262 -20.11 23.19 -5.77
CA GLY A 262 -19.01 22.43 -6.34
C GLY A 262 -19.36 21.61 -7.58
N ARG A 263 -20.49 21.90 -8.26
CA ARG A 263 -20.90 21.24 -9.50
C ARG A 263 -21.27 22.26 -10.58
N TYR A 264 -20.61 22.14 -11.70
CA TYR A 264 -20.69 23.09 -12.82
C TYR A 264 -21.27 22.45 -14.06
N ARG A 265 -21.98 23.24 -14.85
CA ARG A 265 -22.54 22.87 -16.14
C ARG A 265 -22.10 23.86 -17.21
N VAL A 266 -21.67 23.35 -18.37
CA VAL A 266 -21.37 24.16 -19.57
C VAL A 266 -21.98 23.50 -20.78
N VAL A 267 -22.41 24.30 -21.76
CA VAL A 267 -23.01 23.81 -23.02
C VAL A 267 -22.06 24.17 -24.15
N PHE A 268 -21.63 23.16 -24.91
CA PHE A 268 -20.92 23.26 -26.20
C PHE A 268 -21.80 22.62 -27.28
N ASP A 269 -21.31 21.55 -27.91
CA ASP A 269 -22.13 20.67 -28.80
C ASP A 269 -23.22 19.92 -28.03
N LYS A 270 -22.98 19.69 -26.74
CA LYS A 270 -23.93 19.16 -25.78
C LYS A 270 -23.62 19.69 -24.37
N CYS A 271 -24.48 19.33 -23.43
CA CYS A 271 -24.28 19.71 -22.03
C CYS A 271 -23.23 18.84 -21.35
N TYR A 272 -22.21 19.48 -20.70
CA TYR A 272 -21.16 18.82 -19.93
C TYR A 272 -21.25 19.23 -18.47
N TYR A 273 -20.90 18.27 -17.59
CA TYR A 273 -20.92 18.46 -16.14
C TYR A 273 -19.54 18.22 -15.55
N PHE A 274 -19.13 19.08 -14.64
CA PHE A 274 -17.86 19.03 -13.96
C PHE A 274 -18.03 19.19 -12.45
N THR A 275 -17.05 18.75 -11.68
CA THR A 275 -16.98 18.92 -10.23
C THR A 275 -15.71 19.66 -9.86
N ASP A 276 -15.70 20.34 -8.70
CA ASP A 276 -14.51 20.98 -8.16
C ASP A 276 -13.32 20.03 -8.13
N VAL A 277 -13.53 18.78 -7.71
CA VAL A 277 -12.46 17.75 -7.68
C VAL A 277 -11.80 17.57 -9.06
N ARG A 278 -12.60 17.58 -10.14
CA ARG A 278 -12.07 17.46 -11.50
C ARG A 278 -11.29 18.71 -11.92
N ILE A 279 -11.79 19.88 -11.59
CA ILE A 279 -11.14 21.16 -11.89
C ILE A 279 -9.82 21.26 -11.14
N GLN A 280 -9.83 21.02 -9.82
CA GLN A 280 -8.63 21.00 -9.00
C GLN A 280 -7.58 19.98 -9.48
N SER A 281 -8.02 18.79 -9.87
CA SER A 281 -7.11 17.77 -10.43
C SER A 281 -6.47 18.21 -11.76
N TYR A 282 -7.21 18.97 -12.58
CA TYR A 282 -6.66 19.54 -13.80
C TYR A 282 -5.65 20.65 -13.50
N LEU A 283 -5.98 21.60 -12.61
CA LEU A 283 -5.09 22.69 -12.24
C LEU A 283 -3.80 22.19 -11.61
N LEU A 284 -3.90 21.18 -10.76
CA LEU A 284 -2.71 20.55 -10.19
C LEU A 284 -1.85 19.87 -11.28
N ARG A 285 -2.46 19.22 -12.26
CA ARG A 285 -1.72 18.65 -13.40
C ARG A 285 -0.99 19.74 -14.19
N LYS A 286 -1.65 20.86 -14.46
CA LYS A 286 -1.04 22.01 -15.11
C LYS A 286 0.18 22.53 -14.32
N GLN A 287 0.05 22.68 -12.99
CA GLN A 287 1.18 23.04 -12.13
C GLN A 287 2.34 22.04 -12.20
N VAL A 288 2.02 20.74 -12.29
CA VAL A 288 3.04 19.67 -12.41
C VAL A 288 3.73 19.73 -13.77
N GLU A 289 3.01 20.01 -14.85
CA GLU A 289 3.57 20.16 -16.20
C GLU A 289 4.45 21.40 -16.31
N GLU A 290 4.07 22.51 -15.68
CA GLU A 290 4.81 23.78 -15.63
C GLU A 290 5.95 23.79 -14.59
N MET A 291 6.10 22.73 -13.79
CA MET A 291 7.14 22.64 -12.75
C MET A 291 8.55 22.68 -13.37
N PRO A 292 9.45 23.54 -12.89
CA PRO A 292 10.82 23.59 -13.33
C PRO A 292 11.52 22.24 -13.19
N ASP A 293 12.33 21.88 -14.18
CA ASP A 293 13.05 20.60 -14.20
C ASP A 293 13.95 20.38 -12.99
N GLU A 294 14.54 21.45 -12.45
CA GLU A 294 15.38 21.39 -11.25
C GLU A 294 14.57 20.92 -10.03
N VAL A 295 13.34 21.43 -9.86
CA VAL A 295 12.44 21.01 -8.78
C VAL A 295 12.01 19.56 -8.97
N ARG A 296 11.71 19.18 -10.22
CA ARG A 296 11.33 17.81 -10.58
C ARG A 296 12.47 16.82 -10.32
N LYS A 297 13.70 17.18 -10.65
CA LYS A 297 14.92 16.35 -10.47
C LYS A 297 15.27 16.15 -8.99
N ARG A 298 14.87 17.04 -8.08
CA ARG A 298 15.13 16.90 -6.63
C ARG A 298 14.61 15.58 -6.06
N ARG A 299 13.53 15.03 -6.64
CA ARG A 299 12.99 13.72 -6.25
C ARG A 299 13.91 12.55 -6.62
N ASN A 300 14.65 12.62 -7.73
CA ASN A 300 15.33 11.44 -8.31
C ASN A 300 16.28 10.75 -7.34
N ASN A 301 16.91 11.49 -6.43
CA ASN A 301 17.89 10.92 -5.51
C ASN A 301 17.26 9.99 -4.44
N VAL A 302 15.96 10.11 -4.12
CA VAL A 302 15.32 9.19 -3.18
C VAL A 302 15.18 7.79 -3.77
N GLU A 303 15.11 7.65 -5.10
CA GLU A 303 15.10 6.35 -5.76
C GLU A 303 16.44 5.61 -5.54
N ALA A 304 17.58 6.32 -5.59
CA ALA A 304 18.88 5.76 -5.23
C ALA A 304 18.94 5.34 -3.75
N THR A 305 18.34 6.13 -2.86
CA THR A 305 18.22 5.78 -1.43
C THR A 305 17.43 4.50 -1.23
N ILE A 306 16.29 4.36 -1.89
CA ILE A 306 15.47 3.15 -1.90
C ILE A 306 16.26 1.95 -2.43
N TYR A 307 17.05 2.14 -3.49
CA TYR A 307 17.92 1.09 -3.99
C TYR A 307 18.93 0.64 -2.93
N HIS A 308 19.61 1.55 -2.26
CA HIS A 308 20.58 1.22 -1.19
C HIS A 308 19.95 0.49 0.00
N ILE A 309 18.73 0.84 0.38
CA ILE A 309 17.98 0.13 1.42
C ILE A 309 17.63 -1.29 0.95
N SER A 310 17.20 -1.43 -0.29
CA SER A 310 16.58 -2.65 -0.83
C SER A 310 17.50 -3.57 -1.64
N CYS A 311 18.75 -3.19 -1.90
CA CYS A 311 19.71 -3.98 -2.71
C CYS A 311 19.98 -5.40 -2.14
N CYS A 312 19.77 -5.60 -0.84
CA CYS A 312 19.93 -6.90 -0.18
C CYS A 312 18.68 -7.84 -0.33
N LEU A 313 17.59 -7.34 -0.92
CA LEU A 313 16.37 -8.14 -1.12
C LEU A 313 16.54 -9.12 -2.28
N LYS A 314 16.71 -10.41 -1.99
CA LYS A 314 16.75 -11.45 -3.01
C LYS A 314 15.33 -11.61 -3.63
N LYS A 315 15.22 -11.49 -4.96
CA LYS A 315 13.94 -11.57 -5.68
C LYS A 315 12.87 -10.62 -5.11
N SER A 316 13.27 -9.42 -4.67
CA SER A 316 12.42 -8.43 -4.03
C SER A 316 11.68 -8.93 -2.79
N LYS A 317 12.21 -9.92 -2.08
CA LYS A 317 11.66 -10.47 -0.83
C LYS A 317 12.53 -10.15 0.36
N SER A 318 11.89 -9.73 1.45
CA SER A 318 12.50 -9.64 2.77
C SER A 318 12.83 -11.03 3.33
N ARG A 319 13.73 -11.08 4.32
CA ARG A 319 13.99 -12.29 5.11
C ARG A 319 13.09 -12.41 6.33
N TYR A 320 12.25 -11.41 6.59
CA TYR A 320 11.43 -11.30 7.78
C TYR A 320 9.96 -11.54 7.46
N ARG A 321 9.19 -11.88 8.49
CA ARG A 321 7.74 -11.97 8.52
C ARG A 321 7.20 -10.97 9.52
N GLY A 322 5.93 -10.60 9.39
CA GLY A 322 5.28 -9.62 10.22
C GLY A 322 5.74 -8.18 9.95
N ILE A 323 4.86 -7.25 10.22
CA ILE A 323 5.12 -5.82 10.00
C ILE A 323 6.27 -5.31 10.88
N HIS A 324 6.34 -5.80 12.12
CA HIS A 324 7.38 -5.39 13.08
C HIS A 324 8.79 -5.77 12.60
N GLY A 325 9.01 -7.04 12.21
CA GLY A 325 10.30 -7.50 11.70
C GLY A 325 10.73 -6.77 10.43
N ASN A 326 9.79 -6.49 9.55
CA ASN A 326 10.06 -5.74 8.31
C ASN A 326 10.34 -4.25 8.57
N ARG A 327 9.67 -3.64 9.57
CA ARG A 327 9.96 -2.27 10.01
C ARG A 327 11.36 -2.17 10.60
N LEU A 328 11.71 -3.07 11.52
CA LEU A 328 13.04 -3.12 12.12
C LEU A 328 14.14 -3.27 11.05
N TRP A 329 13.95 -4.16 10.08
CA TRP A 329 14.87 -4.32 8.95
C TRP A 329 15.03 -3.02 8.16
N ALA A 330 13.92 -2.39 7.74
CA ALA A 330 13.97 -1.18 6.93
C ALA A 330 14.64 -0.02 7.68
N THR A 331 14.31 0.17 8.96
CA THR A 331 14.91 1.19 9.83
C THR A 331 16.42 0.95 10.04
N SER A 332 16.83 -0.29 10.30
CA SER A 332 18.26 -0.63 10.45
C SER A 332 19.05 -0.36 9.16
N ARG A 333 18.45 -0.62 7.99
CA ARG A 333 19.07 -0.28 6.70
C ARG A 333 19.17 1.23 6.49
N ALA A 334 18.16 1.99 6.89
CA ALA A 334 18.20 3.45 6.81
C ALA A 334 19.30 4.05 7.72
N VAL A 335 19.43 3.55 8.96
CA VAL A 335 20.50 3.94 9.87
C VAL A 335 21.88 3.66 9.24
N TRP A 336 22.06 2.48 8.66
CA TRP A 336 23.30 2.14 7.97
C TRP A 336 23.61 3.07 6.80
N VAL A 337 22.61 3.40 5.97
CA VAL A 337 22.77 4.36 4.86
C VAL A 337 23.17 5.74 5.39
N ASN A 338 22.54 6.20 6.46
CA ASN A 338 22.88 7.48 7.09
C ASN A 338 24.31 7.49 7.61
N LEU A 339 24.76 6.44 8.29
CA LEU A 339 26.15 6.33 8.79
C LEU A 339 27.18 6.41 7.64
N ILE A 340 26.92 5.72 6.52
CA ILE A 340 27.78 5.82 5.34
C ILE A 340 27.80 7.25 4.79
N ARG A 341 26.64 7.91 4.70
CA ARG A 341 26.54 9.29 4.21
C ARG A 341 27.28 10.27 5.10
N ILE A 342 27.12 10.17 6.41
CA ILE A 342 27.83 11.00 7.39
C ILE A 342 29.34 10.78 7.26
N ARG A 343 29.80 9.54 7.22
CA ARG A 343 31.22 9.22 7.06
C ARG A 343 31.79 9.85 5.76
N ASN A 344 31.08 9.68 4.65
CA ASN A 344 31.55 10.20 3.37
C ASN A 344 31.55 11.73 3.34
N PHE A 345 30.55 12.37 3.94
CA PHE A 345 30.48 13.83 4.08
C PHE A 345 31.65 14.39 4.90
N LEU A 346 31.97 13.76 6.03
CA LEU A 346 33.10 14.16 6.88
C LEU A 346 34.47 13.92 6.21
N ALA A 347 34.56 12.91 5.33
CA ALA A 347 35.79 12.60 4.59
C ALA A 347 35.98 13.46 3.33
N SER A 348 34.92 14.14 2.87
CA SER A 348 35.01 15.03 1.70
C SER A 348 35.71 16.34 2.08
N PRO A 349 36.62 16.88 1.22
CA PRO A 349 37.18 18.21 1.45
C PRO A 349 36.03 19.22 1.56
N GLN A 350 35.96 19.91 2.70
CA GLN A 350 35.00 20.99 2.86
C GLN A 350 35.40 22.13 1.91
N PRO A 351 34.48 22.76 1.18
CA PRO A 351 34.82 23.93 0.38
C PRO A 351 35.39 25.00 1.34
N VAL A 352 36.64 25.42 1.03
CA VAL A 352 37.26 26.51 1.77
C VAL A 352 36.38 27.75 1.54
N PRO A 353 35.90 28.43 2.59
CA PRO A 353 35.17 29.65 2.42
C PRO A 353 36.07 30.64 1.64
N VAL A 354 35.61 31.01 0.45
CA VAL A 354 36.27 32.10 -0.29
C VAL A 354 35.94 33.36 0.47
N GLY A 355 36.96 33.93 1.12
CA GLY A 355 36.90 35.15 1.90
C GLY A 355 36.62 36.38 1.03
#